data_eb99d30d6c507268a6ae0ac9b6e2fe24
#
_entry.id   eb99d30d6c507268a6ae0ac9b6e2fe24
#
_cell.length_a   1.000
_cell.length_b   1.000
_cell.length_c   1.000
_cell.angle_alpha   90.00
_cell.angle_beta   90.00
_cell.angle_gamma   90.00
#
_symmetry.space_group_name_H-M   'P 1'
#
loop_
_entity.id
_entity.type
_entity.pdbx_description
1 polymer ?
#
loop_
_entity_poly.entity_id
_entity_poly.type
_entity_poly.pdbx_seq_one_letter_code
_entity_poly.pdbx_strand_id
1 'polypeptide(L)'
;MHKVELFIPCFIDQLYPETAFNTIKLLEKAGCDVIYNTEQTCCGQPAYNAGFWDDAKSIGQKFLNDFTEEHPIVSPSASCTGMVREGYDDLFTNTTDHNRCRGIQRNIFEISDFLVNVMKKEYFGAELVGRAVYHDS
;
A
#
# COMPACT_ATOMS: atom_id res chain seq x y z
N MET A 1 -16.96 12.38 -0.75
CA MET A 1 -15.56 12.23 -0.34
C MET A 1 -15.21 10.76 -0.40
N HIS A 2 -14.12 10.42 -1.04
CA HIS A 2 -13.70 9.02 -1.16
C HIS A 2 -12.98 8.60 0.13
N LYS A 3 -13.48 7.58 0.82
CA LYS A 3 -12.76 6.99 1.94
C LYS A 3 -11.65 6.09 1.43
N VAL A 4 -10.46 6.22 1.99
CA VAL A 4 -9.31 5.38 1.68
C VAL A 4 -8.63 4.90 2.95
N GLU A 5 -8.19 3.65 2.97
CA GLU A 5 -7.35 3.12 4.05
C GLU A 5 -5.88 3.36 3.68
N LEU A 6 -5.13 3.97 4.59
CA LEU A 6 -3.72 4.27 4.37
C LEU A 6 -2.85 3.13 4.93
N PHE A 7 -2.03 2.54 4.07
CA PHE A 7 -0.99 1.61 4.48
C PHE A 7 0.38 2.27 4.45
N ILE A 8 0.97 2.46 5.62
CA ILE A 8 2.35 2.95 5.78
C ILE A 8 3.24 1.77 6.17
N PRO A 9 4.10 1.27 5.26
CA PRO A 9 5.00 0.17 5.56
C PRO A 9 5.97 0.50 6.69
N CYS A 10 6.40 -0.55 7.39
CA CYS A 10 7.26 -0.43 8.57
C CYS A 10 8.52 0.41 8.31
N PHE A 11 9.16 0.25 7.16
CA PHE A 11 10.38 1.00 6.86
C PHE A 11 10.13 2.49 6.60
N ILE A 12 8.99 2.85 6.00
CA ILE A 12 8.58 4.26 5.82
C ILE A 12 8.27 4.88 7.17
N ASP A 13 7.52 4.19 8.01
CA ASP A 13 7.19 4.64 9.36
C ASP A 13 8.45 4.92 10.19
N GLN A 14 9.45 4.04 10.12
CA GLN A 14 10.65 4.14 10.92
C GLN A 14 11.72 5.10 10.36
N LEU A 15 11.88 5.14 9.04
CA LEU A 15 12.99 5.86 8.40
C LEU A 15 12.56 7.13 7.66
N TYR A 16 11.33 7.18 7.17
CA TYR A 16 10.81 8.28 6.33
C TYR A 16 9.41 8.74 6.77
N PRO A 17 9.19 9.10 8.05
CA PRO A 17 7.86 9.45 8.55
C PRO A 17 7.25 10.65 7.81
N GLU A 18 8.06 11.56 7.28
CA GLU A 18 7.58 12.69 6.47
C GLU A 18 6.88 12.22 5.19
N THR A 19 7.30 11.10 4.61
CA THR A 19 6.63 10.50 3.44
C THR A 19 5.20 10.09 3.79
N ALA A 20 4.98 9.53 4.97
CA ALA A 20 3.64 9.18 5.45
C ALA A 20 2.74 10.42 5.57
N PHE A 21 3.23 11.48 6.22
CA PHE A 21 2.48 12.73 6.34
C PHE A 21 2.20 13.40 4.98
N ASN A 22 3.17 13.38 4.07
CA ASN A 22 2.99 13.94 2.73
C ASN A 22 1.98 13.11 1.91
N THR A 23 1.94 11.79 2.10
CA THR A 23 0.94 10.91 1.49
C THR A 23 -0.46 11.31 1.95
N ILE A 24 -0.67 11.51 3.25
CA ILE A 24 -1.96 11.97 3.80
C ILE A 24 -2.36 13.30 3.15
N LYS A 25 -1.47 14.29 3.15
CA LYS A 25 -1.75 15.61 2.56
C LYS A 25 -2.14 15.54 1.07
N LEU A 26 -1.48 14.67 0.29
CA LEU A 26 -1.80 14.48 -1.12
C LEU A 26 -3.18 13.84 -1.29
N LEU A 27 -3.51 12.82 -0.50
CA LEU A 27 -4.81 12.15 -0.54
C LEU A 27 -5.94 13.11 -0.13
N GLU A 28 -5.76 13.88 0.94
CA GLU A 28 -6.72 14.90 1.39
C GLU A 28 -6.90 15.99 0.31
N LYS A 29 -5.81 16.45 -0.31
CA LYS A 29 -5.86 17.41 -1.42
C LYS A 29 -6.54 16.83 -2.66
N ALA A 30 -6.49 15.51 -2.83
CA ALA A 30 -7.24 14.80 -3.86
C ALA A 30 -8.74 14.68 -3.55
N GLY A 31 -9.17 14.99 -2.34
CA GLY A 31 -10.56 14.89 -1.88
C GLY A 31 -10.89 13.57 -1.19
N CYS A 32 -9.89 12.89 -0.65
CA CYS A 32 -10.06 11.66 0.10
C CYS A 32 -10.23 11.94 1.61
N ASP A 33 -11.01 11.09 2.25
CA ASP A 33 -11.08 10.95 3.70
C ASP A 33 -10.20 9.77 4.11
N VAL A 34 -9.10 10.05 4.81
CA VAL A 34 -8.04 9.08 5.07
C VAL A 34 -8.29 8.36 6.40
N ILE A 35 -8.40 7.05 6.35
CA ILE A 35 -8.51 6.17 7.50
C ILE A 35 -7.13 5.58 7.77
N TYR A 36 -6.63 5.76 9.00
CA TYR A 36 -5.34 5.20 9.42
C TYR A 36 -5.53 4.23 10.58
N ASN A 37 -5.18 2.97 10.36
CA ASN A 37 -5.17 1.94 11.41
C ASN A 37 -3.81 1.95 12.10
N THR A 38 -3.76 2.32 13.38
CA THR A 38 -2.53 2.39 14.17
C THR A 38 -1.93 1.02 14.50
N GLU A 39 -2.70 -0.05 14.36
CA GLU A 39 -2.25 -1.43 14.61
C GLU A 39 -1.53 -2.06 13.41
N GLN A 40 -1.54 -1.40 12.25
CA GLN A 40 -0.86 -1.90 11.05
C GLN A 40 0.65 -2.05 11.27
N THR A 41 1.27 -3.02 10.59
CA THR A 41 2.69 -3.33 10.75
C THR A 41 3.43 -3.42 9.42
N CYS A 42 3.41 -4.59 8.76
CA CYS A 42 4.25 -4.88 7.60
C CYS A 42 3.48 -5.70 6.55
N CYS A 43 3.93 -5.64 5.30
CA CYS A 43 3.44 -6.52 4.23
C CYS A 43 4.05 -7.94 4.26
N GLY A 44 5.15 -8.15 4.99
CA GLY A 44 5.87 -9.42 5.06
C GLY A 44 6.96 -9.62 4.02
N GLN A 45 7.23 -8.63 3.17
CA GLN A 45 8.21 -8.75 2.08
C GLN A 45 9.63 -9.15 2.54
N PRO A 46 10.20 -8.61 3.62
CA PRO A 46 11.53 -9.02 4.07
C PRO A 46 11.62 -10.51 4.40
N ALA A 47 10.64 -11.06 5.10
CA ALA A 47 10.58 -12.48 5.42
C ALA A 47 10.40 -13.32 4.15
N TYR A 48 9.50 -12.90 3.26
CA TYR A 48 9.27 -13.56 1.99
C TYR A 48 10.54 -13.62 1.13
N ASN A 49 11.24 -12.51 0.95
CA ASN A 49 12.47 -12.42 0.17
C ASN A 49 13.61 -13.24 0.77
N ALA A 50 13.64 -13.39 2.09
CA ALA A 50 14.64 -14.20 2.80
C ALA A 50 14.31 -15.71 2.80
N GLY A 51 13.15 -16.11 2.26
CA GLY A 51 12.71 -17.50 2.21
C GLY A 51 12.00 -18.00 3.46
N PHE A 52 11.71 -17.13 4.43
CA PHE A 52 10.94 -17.45 5.64
C PHE A 52 9.43 -17.31 5.38
N TRP A 53 8.91 -18.20 4.56
CA TRP A 53 7.54 -18.09 4.05
C TRP A 53 6.46 -18.32 5.11
N ASP A 54 6.70 -19.13 6.11
CA ASP A 54 5.78 -19.31 7.23
C ASP A 54 5.64 -18.02 8.05
N ASP A 55 6.76 -17.32 8.28
CA ASP A 55 6.75 -16.01 8.94
C ASP A 55 6.07 -14.95 8.05
N ALA A 56 6.41 -14.94 6.77
CA ALA A 56 5.77 -14.05 5.79
C ALA A 56 4.25 -14.26 5.73
N LYS A 57 3.80 -15.51 5.78
CA LYS A 57 2.38 -15.86 5.81
C LYS A 57 1.69 -15.35 7.08
N SER A 58 2.33 -15.50 8.24
CA SER A 58 1.79 -15.01 9.52
C SER A 58 1.65 -13.48 9.51
N ILE A 59 2.65 -12.77 8.98
CA ILE A 59 2.62 -11.32 8.82
C ILE A 59 1.51 -10.92 7.82
N GLY A 60 1.41 -11.63 6.70
CA GLY A 60 0.38 -11.41 5.69
C GLY A 60 -1.04 -11.66 6.22
N GLN A 61 -1.25 -12.66 7.06
CA GLN A 61 -2.54 -12.90 7.72
C GLN A 61 -2.93 -11.72 8.61
N LYS A 62 -1.97 -11.16 9.36
CA LYS A 62 -2.23 -9.94 10.12
C LYS A 62 -2.61 -8.79 9.19
N PHE A 63 -1.89 -8.59 8.09
CA PHE A 63 -2.21 -7.57 7.09
C PHE A 63 -3.65 -7.72 6.58
N LEU A 64 -4.05 -8.94 6.21
CA LEU A 64 -5.42 -9.23 5.77
C LEU A 64 -6.47 -8.96 6.86
N ASN A 65 -6.10 -9.01 8.13
CA ASN A 65 -6.99 -8.67 9.25
C ASN A 65 -7.05 -7.18 9.56
N ASP A 66 -5.97 -6.46 9.30
CA ASP A 66 -5.85 -5.02 9.59
C ASP A 66 -6.59 -4.14 8.56
N PHE A 67 -6.76 -4.64 7.33
CA PHE A 67 -7.39 -3.90 6.23
C PHE A 67 -8.70 -4.54 5.78
N THR A 68 -9.59 -3.69 5.24
CA THR A 68 -10.89 -4.13 4.76
C THR A 68 -10.93 -4.19 3.22
N GLU A 69 -11.97 -4.85 2.69
CA GLU A 69 -12.27 -4.83 1.25
C GLU A 69 -13.21 -3.67 0.87
N GLU A 70 -13.66 -2.89 1.87
CA GLU A 70 -14.69 -1.86 1.68
C GLU A 70 -14.14 -0.58 1.05
N HIS A 71 -12.87 -0.26 1.34
CA HIS A 71 -12.23 0.97 0.89
C HIS A 71 -10.92 0.67 0.18
N PRO A 72 -10.53 1.48 -0.84
CA PRO A 72 -9.21 1.37 -1.43
C PRO A 72 -8.11 1.51 -0.38
N ILE A 73 -7.11 0.64 -0.45
CA ILE A 73 -5.91 0.71 0.38
C ILE A 73 -4.84 1.41 -0.45
N VAL A 74 -4.29 2.50 0.07
CA VAL A 74 -3.27 3.28 -0.63
C VAL A 74 -1.97 3.29 0.16
N SER A 75 -0.87 3.01 -0.52
CA SER A 75 0.47 2.98 0.06
C SER A 75 1.45 3.82 -0.76
N PRO A 76 2.38 4.55 -0.13
CA PRO A 76 3.46 5.24 -0.83
C PRO A 76 4.62 4.32 -1.25
N SER A 77 4.51 3.01 -1.04
CA SER A 77 5.54 2.03 -1.36
C SER A 77 5.08 1.08 -2.47
N ALA A 78 5.69 1.20 -3.64
CA ALA A 78 5.43 0.32 -4.78
C ALA A 78 5.82 -1.13 -4.49
N SER A 79 6.95 -1.37 -3.83
CA SER A 79 7.41 -2.72 -3.52
C SER A 79 6.49 -3.45 -2.53
N CYS A 80 6.00 -2.75 -1.51
CA CYS A 80 5.05 -3.33 -0.56
C CYS A 80 3.68 -3.58 -1.21
N THR A 81 3.23 -2.68 -2.09
CA THR A 81 2.03 -2.88 -2.89
C THR A 81 2.16 -4.11 -3.79
N GLY A 82 3.32 -4.26 -4.47
CA GLY A 82 3.63 -5.42 -5.31
C GLY A 82 3.68 -6.72 -4.51
N MET A 83 4.24 -6.70 -3.29
CA MET A 83 4.23 -7.87 -2.40
C MET A 83 2.80 -8.35 -2.11
N VAL A 84 1.89 -7.44 -1.81
CA VAL A 84 0.48 -7.79 -1.56
C VAL A 84 -0.21 -8.25 -2.86
N ARG A 85 -0.01 -7.54 -3.96
CA ARG A 85 -0.66 -7.86 -5.25
C ARG A 85 -0.23 -9.18 -5.85
N GLU A 86 1.03 -9.55 -5.70
CA GLU A 86 1.64 -10.70 -6.38
C GLU A 86 2.18 -11.73 -5.40
N GLY A 87 3.04 -11.34 -4.45
CA GLY A 87 3.68 -12.26 -3.53
C GLY A 87 2.71 -13.00 -2.62
N TYR A 88 1.56 -12.41 -2.31
CA TYR A 88 0.54 -13.07 -1.50
C TYR A 88 -0.12 -14.27 -2.22
N ASP A 89 -0.02 -14.39 -3.53
CA ASP A 89 -0.47 -15.58 -4.24
C ASP A 89 0.28 -16.83 -3.76
N ASP A 90 1.59 -16.73 -3.57
CA ASP A 90 2.41 -17.83 -3.08
C ASP A 90 2.07 -18.23 -1.64
N LEU A 91 1.59 -17.27 -0.83
CA LEU A 91 1.31 -17.48 0.58
C LEU A 91 -0.12 -17.99 0.84
N PHE A 92 -1.10 -17.55 0.04
CA PHE A 92 -2.52 -17.72 0.34
C PHE A 92 -3.31 -18.53 -0.68
N THR A 93 -2.73 -18.90 -1.83
CA THR A 93 -3.39 -19.82 -2.76
C THR A 93 -3.69 -21.15 -2.08
N ASN A 94 -4.91 -21.66 -2.26
CA ASN A 94 -5.43 -22.89 -1.63
C ASN A 94 -5.48 -22.84 -0.09
N THR A 95 -5.62 -21.65 0.50
CA THR A 95 -5.86 -21.48 1.93
C THR A 95 -7.26 -20.93 2.20
N THR A 96 -7.68 -20.93 3.47
CA THR A 96 -8.96 -20.32 3.90
C THR A 96 -9.00 -18.82 3.68
N ASP A 97 -7.85 -18.15 3.59
CA ASP A 97 -7.72 -16.70 3.38
C ASP A 97 -7.71 -16.30 1.89
N HIS A 98 -7.77 -17.27 0.97
CA HIS A 98 -7.64 -17.03 -0.48
C HIS A 98 -8.59 -15.95 -1.01
N ASN A 99 -9.88 -16.07 -0.71
CA ASN A 99 -10.88 -15.12 -1.22
C ASN A 99 -10.68 -13.71 -0.66
N ARG A 100 -10.36 -13.61 0.64
CA ARG A 100 -10.05 -12.34 1.29
C ARG A 100 -8.79 -11.71 0.72
N CYS A 101 -7.76 -12.50 0.52
CA CYS A 101 -6.53 -12.06 -0.14
C CYS A 101 -6.84 -11.48 -1.53
N ARG A 102 -7.64 -12.15 -2.34
CA ARG A 102 -8.05 -11.66 -3.66
C ARG A 102 -8.83 -10.35 -3.61
N GLY A 103 -9.68 -10.17 -2.62
CA GLY A 103 -10.39 -8.89 -2.39
C GLY A 103 -9.42 -7.76 -2.11
N ILE A 104 -8.50 -7.96 -1.19
CA ILE A 104 -7.45 -6.98 -0.83
C ILE A 104 -6.52 -6.67 -2.01
N GLN A 105 -6.07 -7.70 -2.76
CA GLN A 105 -5.20 -7.52 -3.93
C GLN A 105 -5.79 -6.61 -5.01
N ARG A 106 -7.10 -6.69 -5.22
CA ARG A 106 -7.81 -5.83 -6.18
C ARG A 106 -8.00 -4.40 -5.70
N ASN A 107 -7.86 -4.20 -4.41
CA ASN A 107 -8.22 -2.95 -3.74
C ASN A 107 -7.01 -2.19 -3.17
N ILE A 108 -5.80 -2.69 -3.37
CA ILE A 108 -4.57 -2.01 -2.94
C ILE A 108 -3.88 -1.32 -4.11
N PHE A 109 -3.45 -0.09 -3.88
CA PHE A 109 -2.84 0.79 -4.88
C PHE A 109 -1.58 1.46 -4.34
N GLU A 110 -0.59 1.61 -5.20
CA GLU A 110 0.47 2.59 -4.97
C GLU A 110 -0.12 4.00 -5.18
N ILE A 111 0.38 4.99 -4.44
CA ILE A 111 -0.22 6.33 -4.41
C ILE A 111 -0.33 6.98 -5.80
N SER A 112 0.68 6.87 -6.66
CA SER A 112 0.65 7.46 -8.00
C SER A 112 -0.38 6.76 -8.88
N ASP A 113 -0.45 5.43 -8.82
CA ASP A 113 -1.45 4.62 -9.50
C ASP A 113 -2.88 5.04 -9.04
N PHE A 114 -3.08 5.18 -7.74
CA PHE A 114 -4.37 5.61 -7.19
C PHE A 114 -4.77 7.01 -7.65
N LEU A 115 -3.86 7.98 -7.54
CA LEU A 115 -4.17 9.37 -7.91
C LEU A 115 -4.46 9.53 -9.39
N VAL A 116 -3.69 8.88 -10.27
CA VAL A 116 -3.83 8.99 -11.72
C VAL A 116 -4.98 8.14 -12.24
N ASN A 117 -5.02 6.86 -11.87
CA ASN A 117 -5.94 5.90 -12.48
C ASN A 117 -7.30 5.82 -11.79
N VAL A 118 -7.38 6.06 -10.49
CA VAL A 118 -8.65 6.02 -9.73
C VAL A 118 -9.22 7.42 -9.56
N MET A 119 -8.45 8.36 -9.01
CA MET A 119 -8.91 9.73 -8.74
C MET A 119 -8.92 10.63 -9.98
N LYS A 120 -8.23 10.24 -11.07
CA LYS A 120 -8.06 11.04 -12.29
C LYS A 120 -7.46 12.42 -12.02
N LYS A 121 -6.50 12.48 -11.07
CA LYS A 121 -5.79 13.71 -10.70
C LYS A 121 -4.30 13.55 -10.95
N GLU A 122 -3.77 14.34 -11.86
CA GLU A 122 -2.35 14.33 -12.25
C GLU A 122 -1.60 15.57 -11.78
N TYR A 123 -2.31 16.65 -11.45
CA TYR A 123 -1.71 17.93 -11.10
C TYR A 123 -2.17 18.42 -9.72
N PHE A 124 -1.20 18.78 -8.89
CA PHE A 124 -1.40 19.24 -7.50
C PHE A 124 -0.84 20.64 -7.24
N GLY A 125 -0.45 21.37 -8.28
CA GLY A 125 0.12 22.70 -8.16
C GLY A 125 1.59 22.70 -7.75
N ALA A 126 2.29 21.56 -7.86
CA ALA A 126 3.72 21.49 -7.61
C ALA A 126 4.51 21.69 -8.89
N GLU A 127 5.62 22.40 -8.78
CA GLU A 127 6.57 22.60 -9.87
C GLU A 127 7.97 22.25 -9.39
N LEU A 128 8.71 21.49 -10.22
CA LEU A 128 10.11 21.18 -10.01
C LEU A 128 10.94 21.93 -11.06
N VAL A 129 11.81 22.83 -10.58
CA VAL A 129 12.77 23.52 -11.45
C VAL A 129 13.99 22.63 -11.63
N GLY A 130 14.28 22.24 -12.88
CA GLY A 130 15.44 21.41 -13.20
C GLY A 130 15.11 20.21 -14.06
N ARG A 131 16.00 19.23 -14.05
CA ARG A 131 15.85 17.96 -14.77
C ARG A 131 15.62 16.84 -13.77
N ALA A 132 14.65 15.98 -14.05
CA ALA A 132 14.39 14.76 -13.31
C ALA A 132 14.57 13.55 -14.22
N VAL A 133 15.05 12.46 -13.66
CA VAL A 133 15.14 11.15 -14.31
C VAL A 133 14.32 10.17 -13.49
N TYR A 134 13.48 9.41 -14.15
CA TYR A 134 12.73 8.32 -13.54
C TYR A 134 13.48 7.00 -13.79
N HIS A 135 13.72 6.26 -12.72
CA HIS A 135 14.25 4.90 -12.78
C HIS A 135 13.07 3.93 -12.67
N ASP A 136 12.78 3.24 -13.76
CA ASP A 136 11.79 2.17 -13.81
C ASP A 136 12.43 0.86 -13.32
N SER A 137 11.76 0.17 -12.42
CA SER A 137 12.26 -1.07 -11.81
C SER A 137 11.62 -2.31 -12.43
#